data_572f1e1a887eb33e9ff92744b5e33981
#
_entry.id   572f1e1a887eb33e9ff92744b5e33981
#
_cell.length_a   1.000
_cell.length_b   1.000
_cell.length_c   1.000
_cell.angle_alpha   90.00
_cell.angle_beta   90.00
_cell.angle_gamma   90.00
#
_symmetry.space_group_name_H-M   'P 1'
#
loop_
_entity.id
_entity.type
_entity.pdbx_description
1 polymer ?
#
loop_
_entity_poly.entity_id
_entity_poly.type
_entity_poly.pdbx_seq_one_letter_code
_entity_poly.pdbx_strand_id
1 'polypeptide(L)'
;MTISKDKVCVTLLRAEVIARLNDQLRKTCEGGTVVITRNVRSLDGFNARELVTALANYDGFDEDNNPHGERDMGDFKLFNTTLYFKIDYYDPDLKYGSDNPADTSITHRVITIMTEADL
;
A
#
# COMPACT_ATOMS: atom_id res chain seq x y z
N MET A 1 16.53 31.60 -6.61
CA MET A 1 16.05 30.22 -6.43
C MET A 1 16.39 29.38 -7.64
N THR A 2 16.83 28.18 -7.44
CA THR A 2 17.24 27.31 -8.52
C THR A 2 16.09 26.41 -8.98
N ILE A 3 16.09 26.06 -10.27
CA ILE A 3 15.09 25.14 -10.86
C ILE A 3 15.16 23.75 -10.22
N SER A 4 16.38 23.28 -9.87
CA SER A 4 16.53 21.95 -9.26
C SER A 4 15.90 21.90 -7.86
N LYS A 5 15.91 22.99 -7.10
CA LYS A 5 15.23 23.03 -5.81
C LYS A 5 13.71 22.92 -5.96
N ASP A 6 13.14 23.59 -6.95
CA ASP A 6 11.71 23.51 -7.24
C ASP A 6 11.30 22.09 -7.66
N LYS A 7 12.14 21.41 -8.46
CA LYS A 7 11.90 20.03 -8.85
C LYS A 7 11.90 19.09 -7.65
N VAL A 8 12.81 19.26 -6.70
CA VAL A 8 12.88 18.44 -5.49
C VAL A 8 11.61 18.62 -4.66
N CYS A 9 11.13 19.84 -4.48
CA CYS A 9 9.91 20.12 -3.72
C CYS A 9 8.68 19.46 -4.37
N VAL A 10 8.54 19.54 -5.69
CA VAL A 10 7.42 18.92 -6.42
C VAL A 10 7.46 17.40 -6.26
N THR A 11 8.63 16.78 -6.35
CA THR A 11 8.80 15.33 -6.20
C THR A 11 8.41 14.88 -4.80
N LEU A 12 8.82 15.60 -3.75
CA LEU A 12 8.47 15.28 -2.38
C LEU A 12 6.97 15.43 -2.13
N LEU A 13 6.34 16.46 -2.68
CA LEU A 13 4.90 16.67 -2.57
C LEU A 13 4.12 15.54 -3.25
N ARG A 14 4.59 15.08 -4.42
CA ARG A 14 3.95 13.97 -5.12
C ARG A 14 4.03 12.67 -4.33
N ALA A 15 5.20 12.34 -3.79
CA ALA A 15 5.38 11.16 -2.96
C ALA A 15 4.48 11.22 -1.72
N GLU A 16 4.36 12.38 -1.08
CA GLU A 16 3.50 12.56 0.09
C GLU A 16 2.02 12.41 -0.26
N VAL A 17 1.57 12.91 -1.41
CA VAL A 17 0.19 12.71 -1.88
C VAL A 17 -0.08 11.22 -2.08
N ILE A 18 0.82 10.51 -2.75
CA ILE A 18 0.70 9.07 -2.97
C ILE A 18 0.64 8.34 -1.63
N ALA A 19 1.53 8.68 -0.70
CA ALA A 19 1.58 8.07 0.62
C ALA A 19 0.27 8.26 1.41
N ARG A 20 -0.32 9.45 1.35
CA ARG A 20 -1.60 9.73 2.01
C ARG A 20 -2.75 8.92 1.42
N LEU A 21 -2.77 8.77 0.10
CA LEU A 21 -3.77 7.93 -0.56
C LEU A 21 -3.59 6.46 -0.19
N ASN A 22 -2.35 6.01 -0.08
CA ASN A 22 -2.04 4.66 0.38
C ASN A 22 -2.44 4.45 1.83
N ASP A 23 -2.16 5.42 2.70
CA ASP A 23 -2.59 5.37 4.10
C ASP A 23 -4.10 5.28 4.22
N GLN A 24 -4.84 6.03 3.42
CA GLN A 24 -6.30 5.97 3.41
C GLN A 24 -6.79 4.56 3.09
N LEU A 25 -6.28 3.95 2.02
CA LEU A 25 -6.67 2.59 1.63
C LEU A 25 -6.32 1.57 2.72
N ARG A 26 -5.09 1.64 3.25
CA ARG A 26 -4.62 0.72 4.30
C ARG A 26 -5.42 0.88 5.59
N LYS A 27 -5.75 2.10 5.99
CA LYS A 27 -6.41 2.38 7.28
C LYS A 27 -7.92 2.24 7.23
N THR A 28 -8.54 2.52 6.09
CA THR A 28 -10.01 2.60 5.99
C THR A 28 -10.62 1.63 5.00
N CYS A 29 -9.81 0.93 4.20
CA CYS A 29 -10.25 0.09 3.08
C CYS A 29 -10.99 0.88 1.98
N GLU A 30 -10.93 2.20 2.02
CA GLU A 30 -11.53 3.07 1.03
C GLU A 30 -10.50 3.63 0.06
N GLY A 31 -10.91 3.93 -1.15
CA GLY A 31 -10.03 4.51 -2.16
C GLY A 31 -9.30 3.49 -3.03
N GLY A 32 -9.78 2.24 -3.04
CA GLY A 32 -9.23 1.17 -3.86
C GLY A 32 -9.85 -0.17 -3.53
N THR A 33 -9.16 -1.24 -3.94
CA THR A 33 -9.58 -2.61 -3.71
C THR A 33 -8.65 -3.28 -2.70
N VAL A 34 -9.23 -4.04 -1.77
CA VAL A 34 -8.49 -4.86 -0.81
C VAL A 34 -8.57 -6.31 -1.26
N VAL A 35 -7.41 -6.94 -1.46
CA VAL A 35 -7.29 -8.34 -1.84
C VAL A 35 -6.59 -9.09 -0.71
N ILE A 36 -7.24 -10.14 -0.22
CA ILE A 36 -6.69 -11.05 0.78
C ILE A 36 -6.51 -12.38 0.08
N THR A 37 -5.27 -12.86 -0.03
CA THR A 37 -5.00 -14.11 -0.77
C THR A 37 -5.65 -15.31 -0.08
N ARG A 38 -5.83 -16.39 -0.85
CA ARG A 38 -6.34 -17.64 -0.30
C ARG A 38 -5.43 -18.16 0.83
N ASN A 39 -4.11 -18.05 0.66
CA ASN A 39 -3.17 -18.52 1.68
C ASN A 39 -3.36 -17.80 3.00
N VAL A 40 -3.61 -16.48 2.98
CA VAL A 40 -3.93 -15.73 4.20
C VAL A 40 -5.26 -16.20 4.81
N ARG A 41 -6.29 -16.31 3.98
CA ARG A 41 -7.63 -16.72 4.45
C ARG A 41 -7.67 -18.14 5.01
N SER A 42 -6.70 -18.97 4.63
CA SER A 42 -6.61 -20.37 5.06
C SER A 42 -5.77 -20.55 6.32
N LEU A 43 -5.18 -19.48 6.87
CA LEU A 43 -4.36 -19.58 8.08
C LEU A 43 -5.24 -19.93 9.29
N ASP A 44 -4.69 -20.76 10.18
CA ASP A 44 -5.34 -21.06 11.46
C ASP A 44 -5.53 -19.77 12.24
N GLY A 45 -6.75 -19.57 12.75
CA GLY A 45 -7.07 -18.37 13.50
C GLY A 45 -7.33 -17.14 12.65
N PHE A 46 -7.40 -17.27 11.32
CA PHE A 46 -7.71 -16.13 10.46
C PHE A 46 -8.98 -15.42 10.91
N ASN A 47 -8.90 -14.11 11.03
CA ASN A 47 -10.02 -13.25 11.39
C ASN A 47 -9.89 -11.93 10.61
N ALA A 48 -10.88 -11.64 9.77
CA ALA A 48 -10.81 -10.49 8.88
C ALA A 48 -10.74 -9.16 9.65
N ARG A 49 -11.45 -9.06 10.77
CA ARG A 49 -11.45 -7.84 11.58
C ARG A 49 -10.07 -7.60 12.22
N GLU A 50 -9.44 -8.64 12.73
CA GLU A 50 -8.10 -8.54 13.29
C GLU A 50 -7.10 -8.13 12.23
N LEU A 51 -7.21 -8.67 11.00
CA LEU A 51 -6.36 -8.30 9.89
C LEU A 51 -6.49 -6.83 9.53
N VAL A 52 -7.72 -6.35 9.38
CA VAL A 52 -7.99 -4.94 9.05
C VAL A 52 -7.46 -4.01 10.12
N THR A 53 -7.64 -4.38 11.39
CA THR A 53 -7.12 -3.60 12.54
C THR A 53 -5.60 -3.54 12.51
N ALA A 54 -4.93 -4.67 12.27
CA ALA A 54 -3.47 -4.70 12.20
C ALA A 54 -2.93 -3.85 11.06
N LEU A 55 -3.57 -3.89 9.88
CA LEU A 55 -3.20 -3.05 8.75
C LEU A 55 -3.35 -1.57 9.07
N ALA A 56 -4.47 -1.19 9.69
CA ALA A 56 -4.74 0.20 10.03
C ALA A 56 -3.71 0.75 11.03
N ASN A 57 -3.24 -0.09 11.94
CA ASN A 57 -2.30 0.30 12.98
C ASN A 57 -0.82 0.11 12.59
N TYR A 58 -0.55 -0.38 11.39
CA TYR A 58 0.82 -0.59 10.94
C TYR A 58 1.61 0.71 10.91
N ASP A 59 2.78 0.72 11.55
CA ASP A 59 3.67 1.89 11.63
C ASP A 59 5.14 1.52 11.40
N GLY A 60 5.39 0.34 10.82
CA GLY A 60 6.74 -0.20 10.64
C GLY A 60 7.49 0.29 9.40
N PHE A 61 7.14 1.46 8.85
CA PHE A 61 7.85 2.00 7.69
C PHE A 61 9.23 2.52 8.08
N ASP A 62 10.24 2.13 7.31
CA ASP A 62 11.61 2.56 7.48
C ASP A 62 12.27 2.80 6.10
N GLU A 63 13.57 3.10 6.08
CA GLU A 63 14.28 3.38 4.84
C GLU A 63 14.36 2.13 3.92
N ASP A 64 14.33 0.94 4.47
CA ASP A 64 14.47 -0.30 3.71
C ASP A 64 13.18 -0.67 2.99
N ASN A 65 12.03 -0.51 3.65
CA ASN A 65 10.73 -0.89 3.06
C ASN A 65 9.95 0.29 2.48
N ASN A 66 10.45 1.51 2.65
CA ASN A 66 9.81 2.73 2.16
C ASN A 66 10.81 3.65 1.44
N PRO A 67 11.57 3.12 0.46
CA PRO A 67 12.67 3.88 -0.16
C PRO A 67 12.19 5.11 -0.96
N HIS A 68 10.95 5.11 -1.44
CA HIS A 68 10.39 6.19 -2.24
C HIS A 68 9.45 7.11 -1.44
N GLY A 69 9.24 6.82 -0.16
CA GLY A 69 8.36 7.63 0.69
C GLY A 69 6.88 7.48 0.39
N GLU A 70 6.46 6.43 -0.33
CA GLU A 70 5.07 6.23 -0.72
C GLU A 70 4.27 5.38 0.28
N ARG A 71 4.93 4.71 1.21
CA ARG A 71 4.31 3.81 2.18
C ARG A 71 3.43 2.74 1.51
N ASP A 72 3.98 2.10 0.49
CA ASP A 72 3.26 1.18 -0.39
C ASP A 72 3.46 -0.29 -0.07
N MET A 73 4.31 -0.62 0.90
CA MET A 73 4.54 -2.01 1.30
C MET A 73 5.03 -2.11 2.73
N GLY A 74 4.84 -3.27 3.33
CA GLY A 74 5.33 -3.58 4.66
C GLY A 74 5.07 -5.03 5.03
N ASP A 75 5.58 -5.40 6.19
CA ASP A 75 5.37 -6.74 6.75
C ASP A 75 5.06 -6.63 8.24
N PHE A 76 4.29 -7.58 8.74
CA PHE A 76 3.87 -7.61 10.13
C PHE A 76 3.52 -9.04 10.54
N LYS A 77 3.55 -9.30 11.85
CA LYS A 77 3.22 -10.63 12.37
C LYS A 77 1.77 -10.65 12.83
N LEU A 78 1.02 -11.65 12.36
CA LEU A 78 -0.34 -11.90 12.76
C LEU A 78 -0.68 -13.37 12.47
N PHE A 79 -1.60 -13.97 13.22
CA PHE A 79 -1.99 -15.38 13.05
C PHE A 79 -0.78 -16.32 13.11
N ASN A 80 0.18 -16.00 13.97
CA ASN A 80 1.37 -16.80 14.21
C ASN A 80 2.27 -16.97 12.96
N THR A 81 2.24 -15.98 12.05
CA THR A 81 3.07 -15.99 10.85
C THR A 81 3.42 -14.55 10.45
N THR A 82 4.28 -14.41 9.45
CA THR A 82 4.58 -13.10 8.87
C THR A 82 3.70 -12.89 7.65
N LEU A 83 2.98 -11.78 7.64
CA LEU A 83 2.16 -11.34 6.53
C LEU A 83 2.83 -10.15 5.85
N TYR A 84 2.53 -9.98 4.58
CA TYR A 84 3.03 -8.87 3.77
C TYR A 84 1.87 -8.14 3.15
N PHE A 85 2.00 -6.85 2.97
CA PHE A 85 1.08 -6.09 2.12
C PHE A 85 1.87 -5.30 1.10
N LYS A 86 1.25 -5.11 -0.06
CA LYS A 86 1.74 -4.17 -1.06
C LYS A 86 0.58 -3.47 -1.74
N ILE A 87 0.82 -2.25 -2.17
CA ILE A 87 -0.15 -1.45 -2.88
C ILE A 87 0.38 -1.24 -4.29
N ASP A 88 -0.41 -1.67 -5.28
CA ASP A 88 -0.12 -1.47 -6.70
C ASP A 88 -1.05 -0.41 -7.27
N TYR A 89 -0.56 0.28 -8.29
CA TYR A 89 -1.28 1.37 -8.93
C TYR A 89 -1.58 0.99 -10.37
N TYR A 90 -2.86 0.82 -10.67
CA TYR A 90 -3.31 0.44 -12.01
C TYR A 90 -4.07 1.57 -12.67
N ASP A 91 -4.20 1.50 -14.00
CA ASP A 91 -5.14 2.34 -14.71
C ASP A 91 -6.60 1.95 -14.35
N PRO A 92 -7.60 2.77 -14.73
CA PRO A 92 -9.00 2.47 -14.37
C PRO A 92 -9.50 1.12 -14.90
N ASP A 93 -8.92 0.62 -15.99
CA ASP A 93 -9.32 -0.66 -16.59
C ASP A 93 -8.57 -1.86 -16.00
N LEU A 94 -7.65 -1.62 -15.06
CA LEU A 94 -6.84 -2.66 -14.40
C LEU A 94 -5.97 -3.46 -15.39
N LYS A 95 -5.57 -2.85 -16.50
CA LYS A 95 -4.75 -3.51 -17.52
C LYS A 95 -3.29 -3.15 -17.44
N TYR A 96 -3.00 -1.90 -17.12
CA TYR A 96 -1.63 -1.37 -17.08
C TYR A 96 -1.41 -0.59 -15.81
N GLY A 97 -0.16 -0.27 -15.49
CA GLY A 97 0.17 0.62 -14.39
C GLY A 97 -0.38 2.03 -14.62
N SER A 98 -0.70 2.73 -13.55
CA SER A 98 -1.14 4.12 -13.63
C SER A 98 -0.01 5.04 -14.08
N ASP A 99 -0.32 5.98 -14.96
CA ASP A 99 0.64 7.01 -15.37
C ASP A 99 0.95 8.00 -14.26
N ASN A 100 0.04 8.18 -13.30
CA ASN A 100 0.25 9.10 -12.19
C ASN A 100 -0.51 8.63 -10.94
N PRO A 101 0.15 7.88 -10.03
CA PRO A 101 -0.48 7.38 -8.80
C PRO A 101 -1.00 8.47 -7.85
N ALA A 102 -0.58 9.72 -8.02
CA ALA A 102 -1.10 10.84 -7.25
C ALA A 102 -2.46 11.33 -7.75
N ASP A 103 -2.86 10.94 -8.95
CA ASP A 103 -4.11 11.34 -9.58
C ASP A 103 -5.16 10.24 -9.43
N THR A 104 -6.12 10.45 -8.52
CA THR A 104 -7.17 9.47 -8.23
C THR A 104 -8.13 9.25 -9.39
N SER A 105 -8.23 10.20 -10.32
CA SER A 105 -9.14 10.07 -11.47
C SER A 105 -8.66 9.05 -12.50
N ILE A 106 -7.36 8.73 -12.50
CA ILE A 106 -6.75 7.79 -13.46
C ILE A 106 -6.06 6.61 -12.77
N THR A 107 -6.25 6.45 -11.46
CA THR A 107 -5.56 5.41 -10.68
C THR A 107 -6.56 4.56 -9.91
N HIS A 108 -6.47 3.24 -10.10
CA HIS A 108 -7.13 2.27 -9.25
C HIS A 108 -6.06 1.60 -8.38
N ARG A 109 -6.13 1.83 -7.07
CA ARG A 109 -5.21 1.23 -6.10
C ARG A 109 -5.70 -0.14 -5.68
N VAL A 110 -4.77 -1.08 -5.54
CA VAL A 110 -5.05 -2.41 -5.01
C VAL A 110 -4.06 -2.71 -3.91
N ILE A 111 -4.54 -2.93 -2.70
CA ILE A 111 -3.72 -3.44 -1.60
C ILE A 111 -3.92 -4.94 -1.52
N THR A 112 -2.83 -5.68 -1.57
CA THR A 112 -2.84 -7.14 -1.47
C THR A 112 -2.15 -7.57 -0.18
N ILE A 113 -2.86 -8.36 0.62
CA ILE A 113 -2.30 -8.98 1.82
C ILE A 113 -1.98 -10.43 1.48
N MET A 114 -0.75 -10.86 1.77
CA MET A 114 -0.24 -12.13 1.31
C MET A 114 0.68 -12.78 2.32
N THR A 115 0.93 -14.08 2.13
CA THR A 115 1.93 -14.84 2.87
C THR A 115 3.24 -14.90 2.09
N GLU A 116 4.31 -15.42 2.70
CA GLU A 116 5.57 -15.65 2.01
C GLU A 116 5.39 -16.54 0.77
N ALA A 117 4.50 -17.53 0.83
CA ALA A 117 4.22 -18.41 -0.30
C ALA A 117 3.60 -17.69 -1.51
N ASP A 118 3.02 -16.53 -1.29
CA ASP A 118 2.41 -15.72 -2.36
C ASP A 118 3.41 -14.76 -3.04
N LEU A 119 4.61 -14.62 -2.48
CA LEU A 119 5.61 -13.69 -2.98
C LEU A 119 6.26 -14.13 -4.30
#